data_83c37c766006295c4ac4dc84d0c29fc2
#
_entry.id   83c37c766006295c4ac4dc84d0c29fc2
#
_cell.length_a   1.000
_cell.length_b   1.000
_cell.length_c   1.000
_cell.angle_alpha   90.00
_cell.angle_beta   90.00
_cell.angle_gamma   90.00
#
_symmetry.space_group_name_H-M   'P 1'
#
loop_
_entity.id
_entity.type
_entity.pdbx_description
1 polymer ?
#
loop_
_entity_poly.entity_id
_entity_poly.type
_entity_poly.pdbx_seq_one_letter_code
_entity_poly.pdbx_strand_id
1 'polypeptide(L)'
;MTELFVVITVIVVALIFDFTNGFHDSANAMAGPIATGALKPRVAVILAALLNLIGACLSTEVAKTISGGFFDDSLITAPIILAGLLGAIIWNLLTWLVGLPSSSSHALFGGLIGAVIVGAGLSSVHGWVIVSKVLLPAIVAPLVAGIAAAWCTRLAYRITRKTPSVHSNAGFKYGQAFTASMVALAHGTSDGQKTMGVITLVRIAANLQPSGTGPQLWVIIAAGIAIGLGTYSGGWRIMRTMGKGIVEIETPQGAASGAATSATILASAHLGFGLSTTHVSTGSILGSGVGRGAQVRWSVARRMVFAWLLTLPGAGLVGGLAALLSDQGISGVVVLMVLLAVACSIIYFFSRRNKISHANVTDSHEVLVLAAATPPSYDDDPRLEAPQKPKKIKRPKAKSAARCVSTGLPSASSLSCLLRRR
;
A
#
# COMPACT_ATOMS: atom_id res chain seq x y z
N MET A 1 38.28 6.50 -6.61
CA MET A 1 37.72 5.46 -5.72
C MET A 1 36.63 6.00 -4.80
N THR A 2 36.78 7.21 -4.29
CA THR A 2 35.84 7.90 -3.37
C THR A 2 34.45 8.10 -4.01
N GLU A 3 34.39 8.64 -5.21
CA GLU A 3 33.12 8.88 -5.93
C GLU A 3 32.36 7.58 -6.23
N LEU A 4 33.07 6.55 -6.67
CA LEU A 4 32.46 5.26 -6.95
C LEU A 4 31.84 4.63 -5.68
N PHE A 5 32.51 4.77 -4.52
CA PHE A 5 31.95 4.32 -3.23
C PHE A 5 30.64 5.03 -2.90
N VAL A 6 30.58 6.36 -3.10
CA VAL A 6 29.36 7.14 -2.85
C VAL A 6 28.25 6.71 -3.79
N VAL A 7 28.54 6.56 -5.09
CA VAL A 7 27.55 6.11 -6.08
C VAL A 7 26.99 4.72 -5.75
N ILE A 8 27.85 3.77 -5.38
CA ILE A 8 27.42 2.43 -4.96
C ILE A 8 26.54 2.53 -3.72
N THR A 9 26.91 3.36 -2.75
CA THR A 9 26.12 3.58 -1.52
C THR A 9 24.71 4.11 -1.87
N VAL A 10 24.61 5.09 -2.76
CA VAL A 10 23.32 5.65 -3.22
C VAL A 10 22.50 4.58 -3.92
N ILE A 11 23.10 3.76 -4.79
CA ILE A 11 22.40 2.65 -5.46
C ILE A 11 21.83 1.66 -4.46
N VAL A 12 22.63 1.26 -3.46
CA VAL A 12 22.17 0.34 -2.40
C VAL A 12 21.02 0.96 -1.61
N VAL A 13 21.12 2.23 -1.22
CA VAL A 13 20.05 2.94 -0.49
C VAL A 13 18.81 3.13 -1.35
N ALA A 14 18.95 3.36 -2.66
CA ALA A 14 17.81 3.40 -3.59
C ALA A 14 17.10 2.04 -3.68
N LEU A 15 17.82 0.93 -3.69
CA LEU A 15 17.23 -0.41 -3.64
C LEU A 15 16.57 -0.71 -2.27
N ILE A 16 17.14 -0.20 -1.17
CA ILE A 16 16.49 -0.25 0.17
C ILE A 16 15.22 0.59 0.16
N PHE A 17 15.22 1.79 -0.45
CA PHE A 17 13.99 2.56 -0.64
C PHE A 17 12.93 1.75 -1.40
N ASP A 18 13.29 1.09 -2.50
CA ASP A 18 12.36 0.28 -3.29
C ASP A 18 11.83 -0.92 -2.52
N PHE A 19 12.67 -1.58 -1.72
CA PHE A 19 12.22 -2.60 -0.78
C PHE A 19 11.21 -2.04 0.23
N THR A 20 11.47 -0.86 0.83
CA THR A 20 10.52 -0.23 1.77
C THR A 20 9.24 0.21 1.08
N ASN A 21 9.31 0.67 -0.18
CA ASN A 21 8.17 0.97 -1.01
C ASN A 21 7.32 -0.28 -1.29
N GLY A 22 7.94 -1.38 -1.72
CA GLY A 22 7.25 -2.64 -2.00
C GLY A 22 6.47 -3.16 -0.79
N PHE A 23 7.07 -3.16 0.40
CA PHE A 23 6.35 -3.64 1.58
C PHE A 23 5.29 -2.64 2.08
N HIS A 24 5.55 -1.33 2.01
CA HIS A 24 4.60 -0.30 2.39
C HIS A 24 3.35 -0.35 1.49
N ASP A 25 3.55 -0.42 0.18
CA ASP A 25 2.48 -0.27 -0.81
C ASP A 25 1.86 -1.60 -1.28
N SER A 26 2.34 -2.76 -0.78
CA SER A 26 1.70 -4.07 -0.99
C SER A 26 0.21 -4.07 -0.60
N ALA A 27 -0.19 -3.18 0.31
CA ALA A 27 -1.57 -2.98 0.74
C ALA A 27 -2.47 -2.46 -0.39
N ASN A 28 -1.95 -1.65 -1.31
CA ASN A 28 -2.70 -1.04 -2.41
C ASN A 28 -3.36 -2.08 -3.31
N ALA A 29 -2.69 -3.22 -3.52
CA ALA A 29 -3.18 -4.34 -4.32
C ALA A 29 -3.93 -5.38 -3.47
N MET A 30 -3.42 -5.72 -2.28
CA MET A 30 -3.80 -6.95 -1.58
C MET A 30 -4.71 -6.74 -0.37
N ALA A 31 -4.89 -5.50 0.13
CA ALA A 31 -5.77 -5.25 1.27
C ALA A 31 -7.23 -5.67 1.01
N GLY A 32 -7.77 -5.35 -0.17
CA GLY A 32 -9.12 -5.71 -0.56
C GLY A 32 -9.37 -7.22 -0.61
N PRO A 33 -8.62 -8.00 -1.44
CA PRO A 33 -8.84 -9.43 -1.56
C PRO A 33 -8.54 -10.22 -0.29
N ILE A 34 -7.65 -9.74 0.58
CA ILE A 34 -7.43 -10.33 1.91
C ILE A 34 -8.62 -10.04 2.82
N ALA A 35 -9.13 -8.81 2.85
CA ALA A 35 -10.25 -8.41 3.71
C ALA A 35 -11.55 -9.14 3.35
N THR A 36 -11.81 -9.41 2.07
CA THR A 36 -12.99 -10.13 1.58
C THR A 36 -12.82 -11.66 1.60
N GLY A 37 -11.62 -12.17 1.90
CA GLY A 37 -11.30 -13.59 1.82
C GLY A 37 -11.25 -14.14 0.38
N ALA A 38 -11.08 -13.28 -0.63
CA ALA A 38 -10.86 -13.71 -2.01
C ALA A 38 -9.49 -14.37 -2.20
N LEU A 39 -8.48 -13.90 -1.46
CA LEU A 39 -7.13 -14.49 -1.43
C LEU A 39 -6.67 -14.70 0.03
N LYS A 40 -6.01 -15.83 0.27
CA LYS A 40 -5.31 -16.07 1.55
C LYS A 40 -4.13 -15.09 1.66
N PRO A 41 -3.83 -14.52 2.85
CA PRO A 41 -2.80 -13.49 3.01
C PRO A 41 -1.42 -13.87 2.41
N ARG A 42 -0.93 -15.08 2.68
CA ARG A 42 0.37 -15.55 2.13
C ARG A 42 0.35 -15.67 0.62
N VAL A 43 -0.71 -16.21 0.04
CA VAL A 43 -0.85 -16.36 -1.42
C VAL A 43 -0.91 -14.98 -2.07
N ALA A 44 -1.62 -14.04 -1.47
CA ALA A 44 -1.75 -12.68 -1.96
C ALA A 44 -0.39 -11.98 -2.08
N VAL A 45 0.46 -12.03 -1.03
CA VAL A 45 1.77 -11.35 -1.08
C VAL A 45 2.77 -12.05 -2.01
N ILE A 46 2.73 -13.38 -2.15
CA ILE A 46 3.56 -14.10 -3.12
C ILE A 46 3.18 -13.70 -4.54
N LEU A 47 1.88 -13.73 -4.84
CA LEU A 47 1.36 -13.34 -6.15
C LEU A 47 1.71 -11.89 -6.47
N ALA A 48 1.52 -10.98 -5.51
CA ALA A 48 1.86 -9.57 -5.68
C ALA A 48 3.36 -9.36 -5.90
N ALA A 49 4.23 -10.06 -5.17
CA ALA A 49 5.68 -9.97 -5.32
C ALA A 49 6.14 -10.36 -6.73
N LEU A 50 5.63 -11.48 -7.24
CA LEU A 50 5.94 -11.93 -8.59
C LEU A 50 5.43 -10.97 -9.66
N LEU A 51 4.22 -10.44 -9.50
CA LEU A 51 3.64 -9.50 -10.46
C LEU A 51 4.27 -8.12 -10.39
N ASN A 52 4.74 -7.67 -9.23
CA ASN A 52 5.54 -6.45 -9.10
C ASN A 52 6.88 -6.58 -9.84
N LEU A 53 7.58 -7.72 -9.68
CA LEU A 53 8.81 -7.98 -10.42
C LEU A 53 8.59 -7.95 -11.93
N ILE A 54 7.55 -8.65 -12.42
CA ILE A 54 7.20 -8.65 -13.84
C ILE A 54 6.80 -7.25 -14.30
N GLY A 55 5.97 -6.56 -13.53
CA GLY A 55 5.50 -5.21 -13.84
C GLY A 55 6.64 -4.20 -13.98
N ALA A 56 7.65 -4.28 -13.13
CA ALA A 56 8.83 -3.42 -13.19
C ALA A 56 9.58 -3.50 -14.54
N CYS A 57 9.47 -4.63 -15.25
CA CYS A 57 10.11 -4.83 -16.54
C CYS A 57 9.28 -4.30 -17.74
N LEU A 58 8.04 -3.83 -17.54
CA LEU A 58 7.12 -3.53 -18.64
C LEU A 58 7.28 -2.12 -19.24
N SER A 59 7.81 -1.16 -18.49
CA SER A 59 7.95 0.23 -18.93
C SER A 59 9.12 0.93 -18.24
N THR A 60 9.63 2.01 -18.85
CA THR A 60 10.69 2.87 -18.30
C THR A 60 10.39 4.37 -18.44
N GLU A 61 9.17 4.75 -18.85
CA GLU A 61 8.83 6.16 -19.15
C GLU A 61 8.83 7.04 -17.89
N VAL A 62 8.36 6.53 -16.74
CA VAL A 62 8.44 7.27 -15.47
C VAL A 62 9.89 7.42 -15.03
N ALA A 63 10.72 6.38 -15.24
CA ALA A 63 12.15 6.44 -14.90
C ALA A 63 12.89 7.54 -15.70
N LYS A 64 12.61 7.66 -16.99
CA LYS A 64 13.15 8.72 -17.85
C LYS A 64 12.70 10.11 -17.38
N THR A 65 11.43 10.26 -16.98
CA THR A 65 10.92 11.52 -16.45
C THR A 65 11.65 11.94 -15.17
N ILE A 66 11.98 10.98 -14.29
CA ILE A 66 12.68 11.26 -13.03
C ILE A 66 14.15 11.59 -13.28
N SER A 67 14.83 10.82 -14.15
CA SER A 67 16.27 10.97 -14.38
C SER A 67 16.66 12.18 -15.20
N GLY A 68 15.76 12.78 -15.97
CA GLY A 68 16.10 13.90 -16.85
C GLY A 68 15.09 15.05 -16.87
N GLY A 69 14.07 15.05 -16.00
CA GLY A 69 12.99 16.03 -16.09
C GLY A 69 12.74 16.88 -14.84
N PHE A 70 13.01 16.37 -13.63
CA PHE A 70 12.67 17.06 -12.39
C PHE A 70 13.72 18.08 -11.93
N PHE A 71 14.98 17.85 -12.27
CA PHE A 71 16.11 18.58 -11.72
C PHE A 71 17.10 18.92 -12.82
N ASP A 72 17.95 19.92 -12.57
CA ASP A 72 19.11 20.21 -13.41
C ASP A 72 20.22 19.20 -13.10
N ASP A 73 20.43 18.24 -14.02
CA ASP A 73 21.39 17.14 -13.85
C ASP A 73 22.81 17.62 -13.56
N SER A 74 23.19 18.83 -14.05
CA SER A 74 24.52 19.39 -13.89
C SER A 74 24.87 19.87 -12.48
N LEU A 75 23.82 20.11 -11.66
CA LEU A 75 23.95 20.64 -10.30
C LEU A 75 23.70 19.57 -9.22
N ILE A 76 23.26 18.39 -9.62
CA ILE A 76 22.92 17.30 -8.70
C ILE A 76 24.15 16.43 -8.44
N THR A 77 24.40 16.15 -7.17
CA THR A 77 25.48 15.26 -6.73
C THR A 77 24.93 14.00 -6.07
N ALA A 78 25.71 12.92 -6.07
CA ALA A 78 25.32 11.66 -5.43
C ALA A 78 24.99 11.81 -3.93
N PRO A 79 25.72 12.61 -3.12
CA PRO A 79 25.35 12.86 -1.72
C PRO A 79 24.00 13.57 -1.53
N ILE A 80 23.63 14.50 -2.43
CA ILE A 80 22.30 15.15 -2.39
C ILE A 80 21.19 14.13 -2.63
N ILE A 81 21.39 13.21 -3.60
CA ILE A 81 20.43 12.12 -3.87
C ILE A 81 20.32 11.21 -2.66
N LEU A 82 21.44 10.88 -2.00
CA LEU A 82 21.45 10.10 -0.76
C LEU A 82 20.60 10.74 0.34
N ALA A 83 20.78 12.05 0.55
CA ALA A 83 20.02 12.81 1.54
C ALA A 83 18.52 12.78 1.24
N GLY A 84 18.12 12.92 -0.02
CA GLY A 84 16.74 12.81 -0.45
C GLY A 84 16.13 11.42 -0.21
N LEU A 85 16.88 10.36 -0.52
CA LEU A 85 16.47 8.98 -0.23
C LEU A 85 16.30 8.72 1.27
N LEU A 86 17.17 9.31 2.10
CA LEU A 86 17.05 9.25 3.55
C LEU A 86 15.71 9.80 4.02
N GLY A 87 15.33 10.99 3.53
CA GLY A 87 14.06 11.62 3.83
C GLY A 87 12.88 10.73 3.45
N ALA A 88 12.93 10.13 2.27
CA ALA A 88 11.90 9.23 1.77
C ALA A 88 11.75 7.96 2.62
N ILE A 89 12.85 7.28 2.93
CA ILE A 89 12.86 6.03 3.71
C ILE A 89 12.33 6.28 5.12
N ILE A 90 12.85 7.30 5.80
CA ILE A 90 12.44 7.64 7.17
C ILE A 90 10.94 7.95 7.21
N TRP A 91 10.44 8.76 6.27
CA TRP A 91 9.02 9.09 6.20
C TRP A 91 8.13 7.86 5.95
N ASN A 92 8.49 7.02 4.99
CA ASN A 92 7.77 5.78 4.71
C ASN A 92 7.72 4.84 5.92
N LEU A 93 8.85 4.68 6.62
CA LEU A 93 8.92 3.82 7.80
C LEU A 93 8.13 4.38 8.98
N LEU A 94 8.12 5.71 9.19
CA LEU A 94 7.33 6.36 10.23
C LEU A 94 5.83 6.19 9.99
N THR A 95 5.36 6.47 8.76
CA THR A 95 3.95 6.32 8.40
C THR A 95 3.50 4.87 8.44
N TRP A 96 4.36 3.94 8.02
CA TRP A 96 4.10 2.52 8.18
C TRP A 96 3.99 2.10 9.67
N LEU A 97 4.87 2.60 10.53
CA LEU A 97 4.86 2.26 11.97
C LEU A 97 3.52 2.61 12.62
N VAL A 98 2.92 3.74 12.24
CA VAL A 98 1.60 4.17 12.74
C VAL A 98 0.43 3.59 11.93
N GLY A 99 0.71 2.82 10.86
CA GLY A 99 -0.31 2.18 10.02
C GLY A 99 -1.10 3.16 9.15
N LEU A 100 -0.53 4.33 8.83
CA LEU A 100 -1.13 5.33 7.96
C LEU A 100 -0.70 5.09 6.51
N PRO A 101 -1.64 4.83 5.58
CA PRO A 101 -1.34 4.73 4.16
C PRO A 101 -0.93 6.10 3.61
N SER A 102 0.36 6.38 3.59
CA SER A 102 0.96 7.57 2.98
C SER A 102 1.38 7.27 1.53
N SER A 103 1.88 8.26 0.83
CA SER A 103 2.39 8.10 -0.53
C SER A 103 3.90 7.95 -0.54
N SER A 104 4.40 6.75 -0.81
CA SER A 104 5.83 6.48 -1.01
C SER A 104 6.43 7.31 -2.16
N SER A 105 5.65 7.57 -3.22
CA SER A 105 6.04 8.46 -4.33
C SER A 105 6.25 9.89 -3.88
N HIS A 106 5.32 10.45 -3.11
CA HIS A 106 5.45 11.80 -2.57
C HIS A 106 6.56 11.89 -1.53
N ALA A 107 6.82 10.82 -0.77
CA ALA A 107 7.96 10.76 0.12
C ALA A 107 9.29 10.83 -0.66
N LEU A 108 9.41 10.10 -1.77
CA LEU A 108 10.58 10.15 -2.64
C LEU A 108 10.77 11.54 -3.25
N PHE A 109 9.72 12.06 -3.92
CA PHE A 109 9.82 13.38 -4.55
C PHE A 109 10.05 14.48 -3.52
N GLY A 110 9.35 14.44 -2.38
CA GLY A 110 9.56 15.40 -1.29
C GLY A 110 10.98 15.38 -0.78
N GLY A 111 11.51 14.18 -0.46
CA GLY A 111 12.88 14.01 0.02
C GLY A 111 13.91 14.54 -0.97
N LEU A 112 13.79 14.18 -2.26
CA LEU A 112 14.68 14.66 -3.31
C LEU A 112 14.57 16.18 -3.51
N ILE A 113 13.36 16.73 -3.60
CA ILE A 113 13.14 18.18 -3.77
C ILE A 113 13.76 18.94 -2.61
N GLY A 114 13.50 18.51 -1.36
CA GLY A 114 14.06 19.16 -0.17
C GLY A 114 15.58 19.11 -0.14
N ALA A 115 16.18 17.96 -0.48
CA ALA A 115 17.61 17.79 -0.56
C ALA A 115 18.25 18.66 -1.65
N VAL A 116 17.62 18.71 -2.83
CA VAL A 116 18.11 19.54 -3.96
C VAL A 116 18.00 21.03 -3.66
N ILE A 117 16.91 21.50 -3.07
CA ILE A 117 16.75 22.92 -2.68
C ILE A 117 17.86 23.35 -1.74
N VAL A 118 18.22 22.51 -0.76
CA VAL A 118 19.26 22.84 0.23
C VAL A 118 20.66 22.65 -0.34
N GLY A 119 20.91 21.57 -1.10
CA GLY A 119 22.25 21.22 -1.58
C GLY A 119 22.65 21.90 -2.92
N ALA A 120 21.68 22.21 -3.79
CA ALA A 120 21.94 22.78 -5.12
C ALA A 120 21.19 24.08 -5.41
N GLY A 121 20.27 24.48 -4.53
CA GLY A 121 19.47 25.69 -4.66
C GLY A 121 18.12 25.47 -5.33
N LEU A 122 17.21 26.43 -5.11
CA LEU A 122 15.83 26.37 -5.63
C LEU A 122 15.77 26.38 -7.16
N SER A 123 16.72 27.06 -7.82
CA SER A 123 16.80 27.17 -9.28
C SER A 123 17.05 25.83 -9.98
N SER A 124 17.60 24.85 -9.26
CA SER A 124 17.87 23.49 -9.77
C SER A 124 16.63 22.61 -9.86
N VAL A 125 15.47 23.11 -9.40
CA VAL A 125 14.21 22.35 -9.35
C VAL A 125 13.28 22.85 -10.45
N HIS A 126 12.88 21.97 -11.35
CA HIS A 126 11.93 22.28 -12.43
C HIS A 126 10.49 22.28 -11.90
N GLY A 127 10.07 23.37 -11.23
CA GLY A 127 8.80 23.48 -10.53
C GLY A 127 7.57 23.13 -11.37
N TRP A 128 7.52 23.55 -12.67
CA TRP A 128 6.41 23.22 -13.55
C TRP A 128 6.30 21.71 -13.84
N VAL A 129 7.42 21.01 -13.96
CA VAL A 129 7.43 19.53 -14.14
C VAL A 129 6.87 18.85 -12.90
N ILE A 130 7.26 19.31 -11.70
CA ILE A 130 6.71 18.77 -10.44
C ILE A 130 5.20 19.02 -10.35
N VAL A 131 4.73 20.23 -10.66
CA VAL A 131 3.30 20.55 -10.66
C VAL A 131 2.54 19.65 -11.64
N SER A 132 3.01 19.55 -12.89
CA SER A 132 2.32 18.83 -13.96
C SER A 132 2.41 17.30 -13.86
N LYS A 133 3.55 16.76 -13.38
CA LYS A 133 3.80 15.32 -13.34
C LYS A 133 3.58 14.66 -11.98
N VAL A 134 3.51 15.45 -10.90
CA VAL A 134 3.34 14.94 -9.53
C VAL A 134 2.10 15.52 -8.85
N LEU A 135 2.01 16.85 -8.68
CA LEU A 135 0.96 17.47 -7.87
C LEU A 135 -0.42 17.38 -8.54
N LEU A 136 -0.51 17.70 -9.83
CA LEU A 136 -1.77 17.61 -10.56
C LEU A 136 -2.30 16.17 -10.64
N PRO A 137 -1.49 15.16 -11.00
CA PRO A 137 -1.91 13.76 -10.94
C PRO A 137 -2.28 13.28 -9.52
N ALA A 138 -1.65 13.81 -8.47
CA ALA A 138 -1.96 13.47 -7.09
C ALA A 138 -3.41 13.81 -6.70
N ILE A 139 -3.99 14.84 -7.31
CA ILE A 139 -5.38 15.27 -7.08
C ILE A 139 -6.32 14.59 -8.09
N VAL A 140 -5.96 14.61 -9.36
CA VAL A 140 -6.84 14.16 -10.45
C VAL A 140 -6.98 12.63 -10.47
N ALA A 141 -5.87 11.88 -10.30
CA ALA A 141 -5.91 10.43 -10.43
C ALA A 141 -6.80 9.71 -9.39
N PRO A 142 -6.77 10.03 -8.09
CA PRO A 142 -7.68 9.41 -7.13
C PRO A 142 -9.15 9.78 -7.37
N LEU A 143 -9.45 10.97 -7.88
CA LEU A 143 -10.81 11.37 -8.25
C LEU A 143 -11.31 10.57 -9.46
N VAL A 144 -10.52 10.48 -10.52
CA VAL A 144 -10.86 9.69 -11.72
C VAL A 144 -11.06 8.22 -11.36
N ALA A 145 -10.12 7.63 -10.62
CA ALA A 145 -10.20 6.24 -10.19
C ALA A 145 -11.41 6.01 -9.25
N GLY A 146 -11.69 6.95 -8.35
CA GLY A 146 -12.84 6.90 -7.45
C GLY A 146 -14.18 6.94 -8.21
N ILE A 147 -14.32 7.86 -9.17
CA ILE A 147 -15.52 7.96 -10.02
C ILE A 147 -15.70 6.67 -10.84
N ALA A 148 -14.63 6.19 -11.47
CA ALA A 148 -14.65 4.94 -12.24
C ALA A 148 -15.05 3.74 -11.36
N ALA A 149 -14.46 3.62 -10.17
CA ALA A 149 -14.77 2.56 -9.22
C ALA A 149 -16.23 2.64 -8.73
N ALA A 150 -16.75 3.85 -8.45
CA ALA A 150 -18.14 4.04 -8.06
C ALA A 150 -19.11 3.59 -9.17
N TRP A 151 -18.82 3.97 -10.41
CA TRP A 151 -19.62 3.59 -11.56
C TRP A 151 -19.58 2.08 -11.83
N CYS A 152 -18.37 1.49 -11.84
CA CYS A 152 -18.19 0.04 -12.03
C CYS A 152 -18.88 -0.76 -10.92
N THR A 153 -18.82 -0.29 -9.68
CA THR A 153 -19.51 -0.93 -8.54
C THR A 153 -21.03 -0.91 -8.74
N ARG A 154 -21.61 0.25 -9.07
CA ARG A 154 -23.06 0.34 -9.35
C ARG A 154 -23.47 -0.58 -10.49
N LEU A 155 -22.66 -0.64 -11.54
CA LEU A 155 -22.91 -1.53 -12.70
C LEU A 155 -22.85 -3.00 -12.27
N ALA A 156 -21.85 -3.42 -11.50
CA ALA A 156 -21.71 -4.78 -11.01
C ALA A 156 -22.96 -5.21 -10.20
N TYR A 157 -23.40 -4.39 -9.24
CA TYR A 157 -24.61 -4.70 -8.46
C TYR A 157 -25.90 -4.66 -9.31
N ARG A 158 -25.97 -3.79 -10.32
CA ARG A 158 -27.14 -3.73 -11.22
C ARG A 158 -27.25 -4.99 -12.08
N ILE A 159 -26.14 -5.47 -12.65
CA ILE A 159 -26.11 -6.66 -13.51
C ILE A 159 -26.42 -7.91 -12.69
N THR A 160 -25.88 -8.02 -11.47
CA THR A 160 -26.05 -9.21 -10.62
C THR A 160 -27.29 -9.18 -9.74
N ARG A 161 -28.13 -8.16 -9.86
CA ARG A 161 -29.34 -7.99 -9.01
C ARG A 161 -30.27 -9.22 -8.99
N LYS A 162 -30.31 -9.97 -10.11
CA LYS A 162 -31.17 -11.17 -10.25
C LYS A 162 -30.41 -12.49 -10.03
N THR A 163 -29.10 -12.42 -9.81
CA THR A 163 -28.26 -13.61 -9.59
C THR A 163 -28.24 -13.98 -8.12
N PRO A 164 -28.39 -15.26 -7.76
CA PRO A 164 -28.27 -15.70 -6.36
C PRO A 164 -26.92 -15.25 -5.78
N SER A 165 -26.94 -14.72 -4.55
CA SER A 165 -25.77 -14.13 -3.89
C SER A 165 -24.57 -15.08 -3.80
N VAL A 166 -24.81 -16.39 -3.61
CA VAL A 166 -23.75 -17.41 -3.53
C VAL A 166 -22.97 -17.49 -4.84
N HIS A 167 -23.63 -17.56 -5.99
CA HIS A 167 -22.99 -17.63 -7.31
C HIS A 167 -22.31 -16.32 -7.69
N SER A 168 -22.97 -15.19 -7.40
CA SER A 168 -22.41 -13.87 -7.63
C SER A 168 -21.12 -13.67 -6.82
N ASN A 169 -21.13 -13.98 -5.53
CA ASN A 169 -19.96 -13.84 -4.65
C ASN A 169 -18.80 -14.74 -5.09
N ALA A 170 -19.06 -15.98 -5.53
CA ALA A 170 -18.02 -16.88 -6.03
C ALA A 170 -17.35 -16.31 -7.29
N GLY A 171 -18.12 -15.84 -8.25
CA GLY A 171 -17.60 -15.21 -9.47
C GLY A 171 -16.79 -13.95 -9.18
N PHE A 172 -17.28 -13.08 -8.30
CA PHE A 172 -16.55 -11.86 -7.93
C PHE A 172 -15.30 -12.11 -7.09
N LYS A 173 -15.18 -13.22 -6.35
CA LYS A 173 -13.91 -13.60 -5.71
C LYS A 173 -12.80 -13.81 -6.74
N TYR A 174 -13.08 -14.54 -7.81
CA TYR A 174 -12.11 -14.72 -8.91
C TYR A 174 -11.84 -13.41 -9.65
N GLY A 175 -12.89 -12.63 -9.94
CA GLY A 175 -12.75 -11.30 -10.53
C GLY A 175 -11.90 -10.36 -9.67
N GLN A 176 -12.08 -10.36 -8.35
CA GLN A 176 -11.28 -9.56 -7.44
C GLN A 176 -9.84 -10.06 -7.36
N ALA A 177 -9.61 -11.37 -7.33
CA ALA A 177 -8.26 -11.92 -7.37
C ALA A 177 -7.52 -11.51 -8.65
N PHE A 178 -8.21 -11.56 -9.81
CA PHE A 178 -7.66 -11.11 -11.08
C PHE A 178 -7.36 -9.61 -11.09
N THR A 179 -8.31 -8.75 -10.69
CA THR A 179 -8.09 -7.29 -10.70
C THR A 179 -7.04 -6.87 -9.67
N ALA A 180 -6.95 -7.52 -8.51
CA ALA A 180 -5.88 -7.31 -7.56
C ALA A 180 -4.50 -7.72 -8.12
N SER A 181 -4.45 -8.79 -8.90
CA SER A 181 -3.24 -9.17 -9.63
C SER A 181 -2.84 -8.10 -10.65
N MET A 182 -3.80 -7.52 -11.37
CA MET A 182 -3.54 -6.39 -12.27
C MET A 182 -3.08 -5.14 -11.52
N VAL A 183 -3.59 -4.87 -10.31
CA VAL A 183 -3.10 -3.77 -9.45
C VAL A 183 -1.64 -4.02 -9.05
N ALA A 184 -1.27 -5.24 -8.68
CA ALA A 184 0.12 -5.56 -8.34
C ALA A 184 1.05 -5.39 -9.55
N LEU A 185 0.63 -5.86 -10.73
CA LEU A 185 1.38 -5.66 -11.98
C LEU A 185 1.55 -4.15 -12.26
N ALA A 186 0.46 -3.39 -12.19
CA ALA A 186 0.45 -1.94 -12.41
C ALA A 186 1.33 -1.19 -11.40
N HIS A 187 1.32 -1.62 -10.13
CA HIS A 187 2.18 -1.06 -9.08
C HIS A 187 3.65 -1.27 -9.42
N GLY A 188 4.07 -2.48 -9.77
CA GLY A 188 5.44 -2.74 -10.21
C GLY A 188 5.83 -1.91 -11.43
N THR A 189 4.92 -1.80 -12.42
CA THR A 189 5.14 -0.99 -13.62
C THR A 189 5.31 0.51 -13.32
N SER A 190 4.65 1.04 -12.30
CA SER A 190 4.76 2.46 -11.92
C SER A 190 5.87 2.70 -10.90
N ASP A 191 5.85 1.95 -9.80
CA ASP A 191 6.66 2.28 -8.63
C ASP A 191 8.09 1.76 -8.72
N GLY A 192 8.34 0.61 -9.34
CA GLY A 192 9.69 0.14 -9.65
C GLY A 192 10.48 1.11 -10.52
N GLN A 193 9.81 1.81 -11.43
CA GLN A 193 10.44 2.82 -12.28
C GLN A 193 10.99 4.04 -11.51
N LYS A 194 10.45 4.36 -10.33
CA LYS A 194 10.91 5.50 -9.52
C LYS A 194 12.32 5.27 -9.02
N THR A 195 12.59 4.09 -8.51
CA THR A 195 13.95 3.69 -8.12
C THR A 195 14.89 3.58 -9.30
N MET A 196 14.43 3.02 -10.42
CA MET A 196 15.20 3.00 -11.66
C MET A 196 15.60 4.41 -12.09
N GLY A 197 14.67 5.37 -12.01
CA GLY A 197 14.93 6.78 -12.33
C GLY A 197 15.98 7.41 -11.41
N VAL A 198 15.91 7.14 -10.10
CA VAL A 198 16.89 7.64 -9.12
C VAL A 198 18.27 7.02 -9.34
N ILE A 199 18.36 5.70 -9.59
CA ILE A 199 19.64 5.05 -9.90
C ILE A 199 20.22 5.58 -11.22
N THR A 200 19.37 5.83 -12.23
CA THR A 200 19.80 6.44 -13.49
C THR A 200 20.31 7.87 -13.26
N LEU A 201 19.59 8.66 -12.47
CA LEU A 201 19.97 10.03 -12.11
C LEU A 201 21.34 10.08 -11.42
N VAL A 202 21.61 9.23 -10.43
CA VAL A 202 22.92 9.21 -9.76
C VAL A 202 24.06 8.80 -10.71
N ARG A 203 23.77 7.92 -11.65
CA ARG A 203 24.76 7.49 -12.65
C ARG A 203 25.06 8.60 -13.67
N ILE A 204 24.04 9.38 -14.06
CA ILE A 204 24.21 10.57 -14.90
C ILE A 204 25.02 11.62 -14.15
N ALA A 205 24.66 11.93 -12.90
CA ALA A 205 25.35 12.89 -12.04
C ALA A 205 26.83 12.52 -11.80
N ALA A 206 27.15 11.23 -11.80
CA ALA A 206 28.53 10.72 -11.67
C ALA A 206 29.24 10.52 -13.02
N ASN A 207 28.69 10.99 -14.13
CA ASN A 207 29.22 10.80 -15.48
C ASN A 207 29.46 9.33 -15.90
N LEU A 208 28.75 8.39 -15.29
CA LEU A 208 28.80 6.95 -15.62
C LEU A 208 27.78 6.56 -16.70
N GLN A 209 26.92 7.50 -17.09
CA GLN A 209 25.88 7.31 -18.11
C GLN A 209 25.54 8.66 -18.75
N PRO A 210 25.34 8.73 -20.09
CA PRO A 210 24.95 9.96 -20.75
C PRO A 210 23.56 10.46 -20.28
N SER A 211 23.42 11.81 -20.20
CA SER A 211 22.11 12.43 -19.92
C SER A 211 21.10 12.08 -21.01
N GLY A 212 19.81 11.99 -20.65
CA GLY A 212 18.72 11.63 -21.55
C GLY A 212 18.62 10.13 -21.89
N THR A 213 19.48 9.27 -21.34
CA THR A 213 19.38 7.82 -21.52
C THR A 213 18.50 7.18 -20.45
N GLY A 214 17.81 6.09 -20.80
CA GLY A 214 16.95 5.33 -19.86
C GLY A 214 17.75 4.39 -18.96
N PRO A 215 17.08 3.73 -17.99
CA PRO A 215 17.71 2.78 -17.08
C PRO A 215 18.29 1.58 -17.83
N GLN A 216 19.45 1.12 -17.39
CA GLN A 216 20.09 -0.09 -17.93
C GLN A 216 19.36 -1.34 -17.45
N LEU A 217 19.47 -2.46 -18.16
CA LEU A 217 18.76 -3.71 -17.88
C LEU A 217 19.00 -4.23 -16.44
N TRP A 218 20.24 -4.16 -15.95
CA TRP A 218 20.54 -4.60 -14.58
C TRP A 218 19.82 -3.73 -13.52
N VAL A 219 19.63 -2.42 -13.79
CA VAL A 219 18.90 -1.51 -12.90
C VAL A 219 17.42 -1.92 -12.85
N ILE A 220 16.83 -2.25 -14.01
CA ILE A 220 15.45 -2.72 -14.12
C ILE A 220 15.26 -4.01 -13.30
N ILE A 221 16.17 -4.97 -13.47
CA ILE A 221 16.10 -6.24 -12.76
C ILE A 221 16.31 -6.04 -11.25
N ALA A 222 17.30 -5.24 -10.84
CA ALA A 222 17.61 -4.99 -9.44
C ALA A 222 16.44 -4.29 -8.72
N ALA A 223 15.84 -3.26 -9.33
CA ALA A 223 14.66 -2.58 -8.80
C ALA A 223 13.46 -3.54 -8.74
N GLY A 224 13.20 -4.32 -9.80
CA GLY A 224 12.13 -5.32 -9.80
C GLY A 224 12.28 -6.36 -8.69
N ILE A 225 13.50 -6.83 -8.43
CA ILE A 225 13.79 -7.76 -7.32
C ILE A 225 13.55 -7.06 -5.97
N ALA A 226 14.04 -5.83 -5.79
CA ALA A 226 13.92 -5.09 -4.54
C ALA A 226 12.46 -4.84 -4.17
N ILE A 227 11.64 -4.32 -5.11
CA ILE A 227 10.21 -4.09 -4.86
C ILE A 227 9.44 -5.39 -4.66
N GLY A 228 9.79 -6.46 -5.38
CA GLY A 228 9.21 -7.79 -5.21
C GLY A 228 9.48 -8.38 -3.83
N LEU A 229 10.73 -8.34 -3.35
CA LEU A 229 11.11 -8.80 -2.01
C LEU A 229 10.44 -7.97 -0.92
N GLY A 230 10.34 -6.65 -1.10
CA GLY A 230 9.59 -5.77 -0.21
C GLY A 230 8.13 -6.18 -0.13
N THR A 231 7.48 -6.37 -1.26
CA THR A 231 6.07 -6.82 -1.33
C THR A 231 5.86 -8.17 -0.67
N TYR A 232 6.77 -9.13 -0.85
CA TYR A 232 6.72 -10.44 -0.22
C TYR A 232 6.75 -10.35 1.31
N SER A 233 7.51 -9.40 1.88
CA SER A 233 7.56 -9.19 3.33
C SER A 233 6.20 -8.74 3.92
N GLY A 234 5.36 -8.11 3.12
CA GLY A 234 3.97 -7.74 3.41
C GLY A 234 3.81 -6.55 4.34
N GLY A 235 3.07 -5.53 3.89
CA GLY A 235 2.73 -4.32 4.64
C GLY A 235 1.51 -4.50 5.55
N TRP A 236 1.50 -5.49 6.44
CA TRP A 236 0.34 -5.95 7.21
C TRP A 236 -0.38 -4.84 7.98
N ARG A 237 0.35 -3.83 8.51
CA ARG A 237 -0.22 -2.69 9.24
C ARG A 237 -1.11 -1.84 8.32
N ILE A 238 -0.59 -1.48 7.16
CA ILE A 238 -1.32 -0.69 6.16
C ILE A 238 -2.43 -1.51 5.51
N MET A 239 -2.19 -2.81 5.25
CA MET A 239 -3.22 -3.73 4.74
C MET A 239 -4.45 -3.78 5.64
N ARG A 240 -4.27 -3.78 6.96
CA ARG A 240 -5.36 -3.73 7.93
C ARG A 240 -6.16 -2.44 7.78
N THR A 241 -5.50 -1.28 7.73
CA THR A 241 -6.14 0.03 7.60
C THR A 241 -6.91 0.16 6.29
N MET A 242 -6.30 -0.22 5.16
CA MET A 242 -6.93 -0.12 3.84
C MET A 242 -8.05 -1.15 3.64
N GLY A 243 -7.88 -2.37 4.13
CA GLY A 243 -8.84 -3.46 3.92
C GLY A 243 -10.11 -3.34 4.75
N LYS A 244 -10.01 -2.81 5.98
CA LYS A 244 -11.13 -2.75 6.92
C LYS A 244 -11.35 -1.38 7.57
N GLY A 245 -10.36 -0.48 7.48
CA GLY A 245 -10.40 0.82 8.14
C GLY A 245 -11.26 1.86 7.42
N ILE A 246 -11.35 1.85 6.10
CA ILE A 246 -11.98 2.89 5.27
C ILE A 246 -13.46 2.62 5.06
N VAL A 247 -13.77 1.41 4.55
CA VAL A 247 -15.11 0.93 4.24
C VAL A 247 -15.11 -0.58 4.38
N GLU A 248 -16.26 -1.16 4.68
CA GLU A 248 -16.42 -2.61 4.63
C GLU A 248 -16.56 -3.05 3.17
N ILE A 249 -15.50 -3.69 2.65
CA ILE A 249 -15.39 -4.06 1.23
C ILE A 249 -16.05 -5.43 1.01
N GLU A 250 -16.95 -5.51 0.03
CA GLU A 250 -17.46 -6.77 -0.53
C GLU A 250 -16.73 -7.14 -1.83
N THR A 251 -16.84 -8.41 -2.26
CA THR A 251 -16.12 -8.91 -3.44
C THR A 251 -16.44 -8.16 -4.75
N PRO A 252 -17.70 -7.76 -5.05
CA PRO A 252 -17.99 -6.92 -6.22
C PRO A 252 -17.34 -5.55 -6.16
N GLN A 253 -17.35 -4.92 -4.98
CA GLN A 253 -16.65 -3.64 -4.77
C GLN A 253 -15.15 -3.76 -4.95
N GLY A 254 -14.55 -4.82 -4.36
CA GLY A 254 -13.11 -5.07 -4.48
C GLY A 254 -12.68 -5.31 -5.92
N ALA A 255 -13.48 -6.05 -6.70
CA ALA A 255 -13.23 -6.26 -8.13
C ALA A 255 -13.31 -4.94 -8.92
N ALA A 256 -14.34 -4.14 -8.70
CA ALA A 256 -14.52 -2.84 -9.36
C ALA A 256 -13.41 -1.84 -8.98
N SER A 257 -13.08 -1.76 -7.69
CA SER A 257 -11.99 -0.92 -7.18
C SER A 257 -10.64 -1.34 -7.79
N GLY A 258 -10.34 -2.64 -7.82
CA GLY A 258 -9.11 -3.16 -8.41
C GLY A 258 -9.00 -2.85 -9.91
N ALA A 259 -10.09 -3.00 -10.68
CA ALA A 259 -10.12 -2.66 -12.10
C ALA A 259 -9.85 -1.17 -12.35
N ALA A 260 -10.53 -0.29 -11.61
CA ALA A 260 -10.32 1.16 -11.72
C ALA A 260 -8.90 1.57 -11.32
N THR A 261 -8.37 0.99 -10.25
CA THR A 261 -7.00 1.23 -9.78
C THR A 261 -5.97 0.83 -10.82
N SER A 262 -6.03 -0.41 -11.31
CA SER A 262 -5.03 -0.93 -12.27
C SER A 262 -5.07 -0.16 -13.59
N ALA A 263 -6.25 0.14 -14.12
CA ALA A 263 -6.39 0.93 -15.34
C ALA A 263 -5.79 2.34 -15.20
N THR A 264 -6.07 3.03 -14.08
CA THR A 264 -5.55 4.38 -13.83
C THR A 264 -4.03 4.38 -13.69
N ILE A 265 -3.46 3.42 -12.93
CA ILE A 265 -2.01 3.33 -12.72
C ILE A 265 -1.28 3.00 -14.02
N LEU A 266 -1.76 2.00 -14.78
CA LEU A 266 -1.13 1.61 -16.06
C LEU A 266 -1.18 2.75 -17.08
N ALA A 267 -2.33 3.41 -17.24
CA ALA A 267 -2.46 4.55 -18.14
C ALA A 267 -1.46 5.67 -17.79
N SER A 268 -1.29 5.99 -16.50
CA SER A 268 -0.38 7.03 -16.05
C SER A 268 1.10 6.64 -16.20
N ALA A 269 1.44 5.36 -15.97
CA ALA A 269 2.80 4.86 -16.14
C ALA A 269 3.27 4.98 -17.58
N HIS A 270 2.40 4.71 -18.56
CA HIS A 270 2.70 4.91 -19.99
C HIS A 270 2.84 6.38 -20.38
N LEU A 271 2.16 7.30 -19.68
CA LEU A 271 2.26 8.74 -19.90
C LEU A 271 3.44 9.38 -19.14
N GLY A 272 4.24 8.59 -18.43
CA GLY A 272 5.39 9.05 -17.66
C GLY A 272 5.01 9.90 -16.44
N PHE A 273 3.80 9.76 -15.88
CA PHE A 273 3.40 10.46 -14.67
C PHE A 273 3.88 9.73 -13.41
N GLY A 274 4.56 10.46 -12.52
CA GLY A 274 5.00 9.96 -11.22
C GLY A 274 3.90 9.95 -10.17
N LEU A 275 2.72 9.36 -10.49
CA LEU A 275 1.59 9.38 -9.56
C LEU A 275 1.78 8.51 -8.31
N SER A 276 0.91 8.74 -7.33
CA SER A 276 0.82 7.96 -6.12
C SER A 276 -0.17 6.80 -6.28
N THR A 277 0.34 5.58 -6.26
CA THR A 277 -0.48 4.35 -6.31
C THR A 277 -1.39 4.22 -5.09
N THR A 278 -0.94 4.70 -3.91
CA THR A 278 -1.75 4.73 -2.69
C THR A 278 -2.95 5.69 -2.80
N HIS A 279 -2.77 6.87 -3.40
CA HIS A 279 -3.88 7.81 -3.63
C HIS A 279 -4.92 7.20 -4.56
N VAL A 280 -4.49 6.60 -5.67
CA VAL A 280 -5.37 5.96 -6.65
C VAL A 280 -6.15 4.80 -6.03
N SER A 281 -5.46 3.90 -5.33
CA SER A 281 -6.08 2.75 -4.68
C SER A 281 -7.10 3.18 -3.60
N THR A 282 -6.72 4.15 -2.77
CA THR A 282 -7.62 4.68 -1.73
C THR A 282 -8.83 5.39 -2.36
N GLY A 283 -8.62 6.21 -3.40
CA GLY A 283 -9.70 6.86 -4.14
C GLY A 283 -10.68 5.84 -4.72
N SER A 284 -10.17 4.76 -5.31
CA SER A 284 -10.99 3.66 -5.83
C SER A 284 -11.77 2.93 -4.74
N ILE A 285 -11.15 2.65 -3.58
CA ILE A 285 -11.83 2.02 -2.43
C ILE A 285 -12.96 2.92 -1.93
N LEU A 286 -12.70 4.22 -1.73
CA LEU A 286 -13.72 5.19 -1.32
C LEU A 286 -14.84 5.28 -2.36
N GLY A 287 -14.50 5.41 -3.64
CA GLY A 287 -15.45 5.48 -4.74
C GLY A 287 -16.32 4.22 -4.83
N SER A 288 -15.76 3.04 -4.67
CA SER A 288 -16.52 1.78 -4.66
C SER A 288 -17.49 1.71 -3.48
N GLY A 289 -17.08 2.21 -2.30
CA GLY A 289 -17.95 2.34 -1.13
C GLY A 289 -19.14 3.26 -1.36
N VAL A 290 -18.89 4.46 -1.91
CA VAL A 290 -19.95 5.41 -2.31
C VAL A 290 -20.84 4.82 -3.40
N GLY A 291 -20.27 4.09 -4.36
CA GLY A 291 -20.99 3.43 -5.43
C GLY A 291 -22.00 2.39 -4.95
N ARG A 292 -21.69 1.67 -3.89
CA ARG A 292 -22.57 0.71 -3.22
C ARG A 292 -23.57 1.39 -2.27
N GLY A 293 -23.30 2.60 -1.79
CA GLY A 293 -24.02 3.22 -0.67
C GLY A 293 -23.59 2.67 0.70
N ALA A 294 -22.37 2.13 0.80
CA ALA A 294 -21.81 1.64 2.05
C ALA A 294 -21.41 2.79 2.97
N GLN A 295 -21.42 2.54 4.29
CA GLN A 295 -20.94 3.51 5.26
C GLN A 295 -19.43 3.69 5.14
N VAL A 296 -19.00 4.86 4.68
CA VAL A 296 -17.59 5.26 4.59
C VAL A 296 -17.19 5.91 5.92
N ARG A 297 -16.06 5.46 6.48
CA ARG A 297 -15.49 6.07 7.69
C ARG A 297 -14.69 7.32 7.31
N TRP A 298 -15.39 8.45 7.15
CA TRP A 298 -14.80 9.72 6.73
C TRP A 298 -13.71 10.24 7.67
N SER A 299 -13.74 9.86 8.96
CA SER A 299 -12.65 10.17 9.90
C SER A 299 -11.32 9.56 9.49
N VAL A 300 -11.32 8.31 9.00
CA VAL A 300 -10.13 7.63 8.48
C VAL A 300 -9.69 8.28 7.16
N ALA A 301 -10.62 8.53 6.25
CA ALA A 301 -10.32 9.19 4.97
C ALA A 301 -9.67 10.57 5.17
N ARG A 302 -10.20 11.40 6.09
CA ARG A 302 -9.60 12.71 6.43
C ARG A 302 -8.18 12.59 6.97
N ARG A 303 -7.90 11.62 7.84
CA ARG A 303 -6.53 11.37 8.35
C ARG A 303 -5.57 10.98 7.22
N MET A 304 -6.03 10.19 6.24
CA MET A 304 -5.23 9.81 5.08
C MET A 304 -4.93 11.03 4.20
N VAL A 305 -5.92 11.86 3.91
CA VAL A 305 -5.73 13.12 3.15
C VAL A 305 -4.73 14.03 3.86
N PHE A 306 -4.84 14.17 5.19
CA PHE A 306 -3.88 14.95 5.98
C PHE A 306 -2.47 14.36 5.92
N ALA A 307 -2.32 13.03 6.03
CA ALA A 307 -1.04 12.36 5.87
C ALA A 307 -0.46 12.59 4.46
N TRP A 308 -1.28 12.58 3.41
CA TRP A 308 -0.84 12.86 2.04
C TRP A 308 -0.31 14.29 1.86
N LEU A 309 -1.01 15.27 2.41
CA LEU A 309 -0.59 16.67 2.38
C LEU A 309 0.72 16.91 3.12
N LEU A 310 0.95 16.17 4.22
CA LEU A 310 2.17 16.27 5.01
C LEU A 310 3.34 15.47 4.43
N THR A 311 3.08 14.49 3.57
CA THR A 311 4.13 13.57 3.09
C THR A 311 5.21 14.30 2.32
N LEU A 312 4.86 15.14 1.34
CA LEU A 312 5.83 15.84 0.51
C LEU A 312 6.65 16.85 1.32
N PRO A 313 6.06 17.77 2.12
CA PRO A 313 6.85 18.70 2.93
C PRO A 313 7.60 18.00 4.07
N GLY A 314 7.04 16.96 4.68
CA GLY A 314 7.69 16.24 5.78
C GLY A 314 8.92 15.46 5.34
N ALA A 315 8.81 14.70 4.26
CA ALA A 315 9.97 14.03 3.66
C ALA A 315 10.99 15.02 3.13
N GLY A 316 10.52 16.17 2.56
CA GLY A 316 11.35 17.26 2.09
C GLY A 316 12.15 17.93 3.20
N LEU A 317 11.54 18.14 4.36
CA LEU A 317 12.23 18.68 5.53
C LEU A 317 13.35 17.73 5.99
N VAL A 318 13.07 16.43 6.09
CA VAL A 318 14.09 15.44 6.50
C VAL A 318 15.21 15.35 5.46
N GLY A 319 14.88 15.29 4.16
CA GLY A 319 15.85 15.27 3.08
C GLY A 319 16.70 16.54 3.00
N GLY A 320 16.08 17.72 3.19
CA GLY A 320 16.77 19.01 3.24
C GLY A 320 17.73 19.12 4.44
N LEU A 321 17.30 18.70 5.62
CA LEU A 321 18.19 18.65 6.81
C LEU A 321 19.35 17.68 6.60
N ALA A 322 19.11 16.54 5.97
CA ALA A 322 20.16 15.58 5.63
C ALA A 322 21.14 16.15 4.59
N ALA A 323 20.67 16.97 3.67
CA ALA A 323 21.52 17.60 2.65
C ALA A 323 22.56 18.60 3.23
N LEU A 324 22.30 19.17 4.42
CA LEU A 324 23.30 19.98 5.12
C LEU A 324 24.61 19.23 5.44
N LEU A 325 24.54 17.89 5.46
CA LEU A 325 25.69 17.03 5.68
C LEU A 325 26.32 16.55 4.36
N SER A 326 25.68 16.78 3.21
CA SER A 326 26.12 16.28 1.91
C SER A 326 27.43 16.89 1.44
N ASP A 327 27.71 18.13 1.82
CA ASP A 327 28.92 18.88 1.42
C ASP A 327 30.18 18.45 2.21
N GLN A 328 30.03 17.61 3.24
CA GLN A 328 31.16 17.15 4.06
C GLN A 328 31.91 15.94 3.45
N GLY A 329 31.70 15.65 2.17
CA GLY A 329 32.35 14.55 1.47
C GLY A 329 32.02 13.17 2.08
N ILE A 330 33.02 12.29 2.21
CA ILE A 330 32.80 10.93 2.73
C ILE A 330 32.31 10.95 4.19
N SER A 331 32.78 11.84 5.03
CA SER A 331 32.36 11.94 6.42
C SER A 331 30.86 12.23 6.53
N GLY A 332 30.34 13.11 5.70
CA GLY A 332 28.90 13.37 5.59
C GLY A 332 28.10 12.13 5.14
N VAL A 333 28.58 11.41 4.14
CA VAL A 333 27.93 10.15 3.67
C VAL A 333 27.89 9.10 4.80
N VAL A 334 29.00 8.93 5.54
CA VAL A 334 29.06 7.98 6.67
C VAL A 334 28.07 8.39 7.76
N VAL A 335 28.02 9.67 8.11
CA VAL A 335 27.06 10.19 9.11
C VAL A 335 25.61 9.93 8.67
N LEU A 336 25.28 10.20 7.41
CA LEU A 336 23.96 9.93 6.83
C LEU A 336 23.59 8.44 6.92
N MET A 337 24.52 7.54 6.62
CA MET A 337 24.30 6.10 6.72
C MET A 337 24.10 5.65 8.18
N VAL A 338 24.86 6.20 9.12
CA VAL A 338 24.66 5.92 10.55
C VAL A 338 23.30 6.43 11.03
N LEU A 339 22.91 7.64 10.66
CA LEU A 339 21.59 8.20 10.99
C LEU A 339 20.45 7.33 10.42
N LEU A 340 20.57 6.86 9.17
CA LEU A 340 19.60 5.96 8.57
C LEU A 340 19.53 4.63 9.35
N ALA A 341 20.65 4.03 9.68
CA ALA A 341 20.71 2.77 10.42
C ALA A 341 20.09 2.92 11.81
N VAL A 342 20.39 4.01 12.52
CA VAL A 342 19.81 4.33 13.84
C VAL A 342 18.30 4.52 13.73
N ALA A 343 17.81 5.33 12.78
CA ALA A 343 16.38 5.55 12.56
C ALA A 343 15.65 4.24 12.26
N CYS A 344 16.18 3.42 11.33
CA CYS A 344 15.61 2.11 11.01
C CYS A 344 15.58 1.18 12.23
N SER A 345 16.63 1.17 13.05
CA SER A 345 16.72 0.36 14.27
C SER A 345 15.69 0.79 15.32
N ILE A 346 15.51 2.09 15.52
CA ILE A 346 14.50 2.65 16.43
C ILE A 346 13.09 2.24 15.96
N ILE A 347 12.78 2.45 14.69
CA ILE A 347 11.47 2.10 14.12
C ILE A 347 11.21 0.60 14.22
N TYR A 348 12.24 -0.23 13.93
CA TYR A 348 12.14 -1.68 14.06
C TYR A 348 11.85 -2.10 15.50
N PHE A 349 12.54 -1.51 16.48
CA PHE A 349 12.31 -1.78 17.90
C PHE A 349 10.88 -1.46 18.34
N PHE A 350 10.36 -0.28 17.96
CA PHE A 350 8.97 0.09 18.25
C PHE A 350 7.97 -0.79 17.52
N SER A 351 8.28 -1.21 16.29
CA SER A 351 7.46 -2.12 15.50
C SER A 351 7.25 -3.48 16.17
N ARG A 352 8.23 -3.95 16.95
CA ARG A 352 8.14 -5.25 17.64
C ARG A 352 7.15 -5.27 18.79
N ARG A 353 6.80 -4.11 19.36
CA ARG A 353 5.87 -4.03 20.51
C ARG A 353 4.44 -4.46 20.14
N ASN A 354 3.98 -4.13 18.90
CA ASN A 354 2.65 -4.48 18.40
C ASN A 354 2.78 -5.17 17.04
N LYS A 355 3.02 -6.48 17.04
CA LYS A 355 3.22 -7.23 15.79
C LYS A 355 1.90 -7.47 15.07
N ILE A 356 1.77 -6.90 13.86
CA ILE A 356 0.74 -7.27 12.91
C ILE A 356 1.36 -8.19 11.86
N SER A 357 0.71 -9.32 11.61
CA SER A 357 1.17 -10.38 10.71
C SER A 357 0.03 -10.91 9.85
N HIS A 358 0.35 -11.80 8.95
CA HIS A 358 -0.65 -12.51 8.13
C HIS A 358 -1.71 -13.26 8.96
N ALA A 359 -1.45 -13.56 10.23
CA ALA A 359 -2.36 -14.30 11.10
C ALA A 359 -3.46 -13.40 11.70
N ASN A 360 -3.17 -12.13 11.95
CA ASN A 360 -4.08 -11.20 12.63
C ASN A 360 -4.45 -9.96 11.79
N VAL A 361 -4.07 -9.91 10.51
CA VAL A 361 -4.35 -8.76 9.62
C VAL A 361 -5.85 -8.53 9.41
N THR A 362 -6.67 -9.57 9.57
CA THR A 362 -8.13 -9.51 9.42
C THR A 362 -8.89 -9.19 10.71
N ASP A 363 -8.21 -9.07 11.85
CA ASP A 363 -8.87 -8.79 13.13
C ASP A 363 -9.30 -7.33 13.19
N SER A 364 -10.60 -7.10 13.40
CA SER A 364 -11.23 -5.77 13.34
C SER A 364 -11.14 -4.98 14.65
N HIS A 365 -10.89 -5.64 15.80
CA HIS A 365 -10.95 -5.00 17.11
C HIS A 365 -9.92 -3.86 17.30
N GLU A 366 -8.69 -3.98 16.79
CA GLU A 366 -7.66 -2.95 16.95
C GLU A 366 -7.81 -1.74 16.00
N VAL A 367 -8.47 -1.91 14.85
CA VAL A 367 -8.73 -0.78 13.93
C VAL A 367 -9.70 0.21 14.57
N LEU A 368 -10.64 -0.28 15.37
CA LEU A 368 -11.57 0.54 16.14
C LEU A 368 -10.87 1.33 17.25
N VAL A 369 -9.85 0.77 17.91
CA VAL A 369 -9.07 1.44 18.96
C VAL A 369 -8.23 2.60 18.39
N LEU A 370 -7.57 2.42 17.25
CA LEU A 370 -6.84 3.50 16.56
C LEU A 370 -7.78 4.60 16.04
N ALA A 371 -9.02 4.26 15.65
CA ALA A 371 -10.05 5.21 15.29
C ALA A 371 -10.64 5.94 16.52
N ALA A 372 -10.67 5.28 17.69
CA ALA A 372 -11.23 5.81 18.93
C ALA A 372 -10.23 6.65 19.77
N ALA A 373 -8.96 6.70 19.42
CA ALA A 373 -7.92 7.51 20.11
C ALA A 373 -8.07 9.03 19.88
N THR A 374 -9.06 9.48 19.11
CA THR A 374 -9.59 10.84 19.16
C THR A 374 -10.97 10.80 19.80
N PRO A 375 -11.26 11.64 20.84
CA PRO A 375 -12.60 11.68 21.39
C PRO A 375 -13.58 12.01 20.25
N PRO A 376 -14.67 11.27 20.10
CA PRO A 376 -15.71 11.62 19.16
C PRO A 376 -16.26 13.00 19.58
N SER A 377 -16.31 13.96 18.65
CA SER A 377 -17.33 15.00 18.74
C SER A 377 -18.64 14.27 18.47
N TYR A 378 -19.26 13.87 19.52
CA TYR A 378 -20.51 13.14 19.53
C TYR A 378 -21.63 14.11 19.22
N ASP A 379 -22.07 14.16 17.96
CA ASP A 379 -23.44 14.53 17.68
C ASP A 379 -24.27 13.27 17.95
N ASP A 380 -24.99 13.32 19.05
CA ASP A 380 -25.94 12.28 19.47
C ASP A 380 -26.96 12.04 18.36
N ASP A 381 -26.82 10.97 17.59
CA ASP A 381 -27.89 10.43 16.76
C ASP A 381 -28.67 9.40 17.62
N PRO A 382 -29.89 9.73 18.09
CA PRO A 382 -30.68 8.86 18.97
C PRO A 382 -31.19 7.59 18.28
N ARG A 383 -30.73 7.28 17.03
CA ARG A 383 -31.15 6.10 16.26
C ARG A 383 -30.18 4.92 16.33
N LEU A 384 -29.11 5.01 17.09
CA LEU A 384 -28.26 3.86 17.39
C LEU A 384 -28.82 3.13 18.62
N GLU A 385 -29.90 2.39 18.43
CA GLU A 385 -30.39 1.46 19.43
C GLU A 385 -29.27 0.48 19.82
N ALA A 386 -29.05 0.35 21.12
CA ALA A 386 -28.16 -0.63 21.74
C ALA A 386 -28.41 -2.05 21.16
N PRO A 387 -27.36 -2.89 21.01
CA PRO A 387 -27.52 -4.24 20.50
C PRO A 387 -28.58 -4.98 21.35
N GLN A 388 -29.66 -5.39 20.69
CA GLN A 388 -30.74 -6.12 21.34
C GLN A 388 -30.15 -7.37 22.01
N LYS A 389 -30.34 -7.49 23.35
CA LYS A 389 -29.98 -8.68 24.10
C LYS A 389 -30.58 -9.91 23.39
N PRO A 390 -29.83 -11.00 23.19
CA PRO A 390 -30.35 -12.16 22.51
C PRO A 390 -31.63 -12.64 23.22
N LYS A 391 -32.74 -12.72 22.49
CA LYS A 391 -34.01 -13.27 23.00
C LYS A 391 -33.75 -14.67 23.55
N LYS A 392 -33.96 -14.86 24.86
CA LYS A 392 -33.91 -16.17 25.48
C LYS A 392 -34.89 -17.10 24.74
N ILE A 393 -34.37 -18.05 24.00
CA ILE A 393 -35.15 -19.14 23.40
C ILE A 393 -35.69 -19.95 24.56
N LYS A 394 -37.02 -19.87 24.80
CA LYS A 394 -37.72 -20.73 25.77
C LYS A 394 -37.58 -22.18 25.29
N ARG A 395 -36.84 -22.99 26.02
CA ARG A 395 -36.79 -24.44 25.81
C ARG A 395 -38.21 -24.98 25.93
N PRO A 396 -38.66 -25.85 25.00
CA PRO A 396 -39.94 -26.51 25.16
C PRO A 396 -39.95 -27.38 26.45
N LYS A 397 -40.99 -27.26 27.28
CA LYS A 397 -41.18 -28.10 28.42
C LYS A 397 -41.33 -29.57 27.96
N ALA A 398 -40.44 -30.45 28.39
CA ALA A 398 -40.58 -31.89 28.22
C ALA A 398 -41.87 -32.35 28.93
N LYS A 399 -42.82 -32.83 28.17
CA LYS A 399 -43.97 -33.56 28.75
C LYS A 399 -43.48 -34.92 29.22
N SER A 400 -43.57 -35.14 30.53
CA SER A 400 -43.40 -36.43 31.15
C SER A 400 -44.51 -37.41 30.66
N ALA A 401 -44.08 -38.51 30.07
CA ALA A 401 -44.93 -39.68 29.95
C ALA A 401 -44.13 -40.85 30.50
N ALA A 402 -44.33 -41.10 31.78
CA ALA A 402 -44.03 -42.39 32.40
C ALA A 402 -45.11 -43.42 32.01
N ARG A 403 -44.67 -44.52 31.44
CA ARG A 403 -45.29 -45.82 31.69
C ARG A 403 -44.32 -46.95 31.33
N CYS A 404 -43.67 -47.49 32.33
CA CYS A 404 -43.05 -48.81 32.24
C CYS A 404 -44.15 -49.88 32.23
N VAL A 405 -44.02 -50.82 31.30
CA VAL A 405 -44.48 -52.18 31.50
C VAL A 405 -43.34 -53.12 31.14
N SER A 406 -43.00 -53.95 32.11
CA SER A 406 -42.03 -55.02 32.09
C SER A 406 -42.41 -56.15 31.16
N THR A 407 -41.50 -56.76 30.43
CA THR A 407 -41.30 -58.23 30.39
C THR A 407 -40.17 -58.59 29.45
N GLY A 408 -39.28 -59.48 29.88
CA GLY A 408 -38.59 -60.50 29.03
C GLY A 408 -37.14 -60.16 28.52
N LEU A 409 -36.19 -60.77 29.22
CA LEU A 409 -34.80 -61.06 28.75
C LEU A 409 -34.76 -62.17 27.70
N PRO A 410 -33.62 -62.57 27.07
CA PRO A 410 -32.49 -61.82 26.43
C PRO A 410 -32.11 -62.41 25.05
N SER A 411 -31.33 -61.71 24.21
CA SER A 411 -30.33 -62.40 23.39
C SER A 411 -29.38 -61.39 22.71
N ALA A 412 -28.15 -61.82 22.64
CA ALA A 412 -26.96 -61.19 22.09
C ALA A 412 -27.10 -60.65 20.66
N SER A 413 -26.62 -59.40 20.45
CA SER A 413 -25.92 -58.91 19.25
C SER A 413 -25.94 -57.35 19.25
N SER A 414 -25.00 -56.70 19.90
CA SER A 414 -24.79 -55.26 19.79
C SER A 414 -23.29 -54.91 19.94
N LEU A 415 -22.55 -55.21 18.91
CA LEU A 415 -21.20 -54.73 18.71
C LEU A 415 -21.12 -54.16 17.29
N SER A 416 -21.69 -52.95 17.05
CA SER A 416 -21.39 -52.16 15.83
C SER A 416 -22.09 -50.80 15.81
N CYS A 417 -21.85 -49.97 16.81
CA CYS A 417 -22.33 -48.59 16.74
C CYS A 417 -21.44 -47.61 17.52
N LEU A 418 -20.13 -47.69 17.31
CA LEU A 418 -19.14 -46.77 17.94
C LEU A 418 -17.96 -46.51 17.02
N LEU A 419 -18.23 -46.16 15.74
CA LEU A 419 -17.17 -45.67 14.84
C LEU A 419 -17.79 -44.88 13.66
N ARG A 420 -18.44 -43.76 13.94
CA ARG A 420 -18.69 -42.69 12.97
C ARG A 420 -19.02 -41.37 13.67
N ARG A 421 -17.99 -40.75 14.23
CA ARG A 421 -17.88 -39.28 14.44
C ARG A 421 -16.40 -38.95 14.71
N ARG A 422 -15.65 -38.70 13.66
CA ARG A 422 -14.53 -37.75 13.61
C ARG A 422 -14.67 -36.92 12.34
#